data_4cc73de06e699c520e767766e81c26c7
#
_entry.id   4cc73de06e699c520e767766e81c26c7
#
_cell.length_a   1.000
_cell.length_b   1.000
_cell.length_c   1.000
_cell.angle_alpha   90.00
_cell.angle_beta   90.00
_cell.angle_gamma   90.00
#
_symmetry.space_group_name_H-M   'P 1'
#
loop_
_entity.id
_entity.type
_entity.pdbx_description
1 polymer ?
#
loop_
_entity_poly.entity_id
_entity_poly.type
_entity_poly.pdbx_seq_one_letter_code
_entity_poly.pdbx_strand_id
1 'polypeptide(L)'
;MQRFFVEPHQIDEAAHQIHIIGTDVNHISNVLRMKQGEEVWISDGGQKEYRCAIEAFSADEVLLHIIYAQEPDYELPSRIYLFQGLPKADKMELIIQKAVELGAYEIIPVETKRCVVKLDGKKAAKKVERWQQIAESAAKQSKRMLIPNVHQVLSFKEALKYAESMDIRLIPYELAKGMQETKEILAAIEQGQSIGIFIGPEGGFEEKEVEAAISEGAKPITLGKRILRTETAGLAILSGLMFQLEN
;
A
#
# COMPACT_ATOMS: atom_id res chain seq x y z
N MET A 1 5.58 5.25 -20.71
CA MET A 1 4.22 5.80 -20.89
C MET A 1 3.71 6.17 -19.50
N GLN A 2 3.13 7.34 -19.32
CA GLN A 2 2.62 7.82 -18.04
C GLN A 2 1.32 7.10 -17.67
N ARG A 3 1.03 6.99 -16.37
CA ARG A 3 -0.17 6.37 -15.82
C ARG A 3 -0.89 7.35 -14.89
N PHE A 4 -2.22 7.37 -14.99
CA PHE A 4 -3.10 8.17 -14.12
C PHE A 4 -4.23 7.30 -13.59
N PHE A 5 -4.84 7.74 -12.49
CA PHE A 5 -6.03 7.13 -11.92
C PHE A 5 -7.19 8.09 -12.10
N VAL A 6 -8.35 7.55 -12.42
CA VAL A 6 -9.60 8.33 -12.55
C VAL A 6 -10.72 7.64 -11.80
N GLU A 7 -11.71 8.43 -11.39
CA GLU A 7 -12.94 7.90 -10.81
C GLU A 7 -13.86 7.36 -11.91
N PRO A 8 -14.70 6.35 -11.63
CA PRO A 8 -15.61 5.77 -12.63
C PRO A 8 -16.49 6.78 -13.38
N HIS A 9 -16.90 7.87 -12.72
CA HIS A 9 -17.72 8.91 -13.33
C HIS A 9 -16.99 9.74 -14.40
N GLN A 10 -15.68 9.65 -14.48
CA GLN A 10 -14.84 10.33 -15.47
C GLN A 10 -14.70 9.50 -16.76
N ILE A 11 -15.23 8.27 -16.80
CA ILE A 11 -15.12 7.34 -17.92
C ILE A 11 -16.46 7.27 -18.65
N ASP A 12 -16.47 7.63 -19.92
CA ASP A 12 -17.59 7.42 -20.84
C ASP A 12 -17.21 6.38 -21.88
N GLU A 13 -17.46 5.10 -21.56
CA GLU A 13 -17.17 4.00 -22.49
C GLU A 13 -18.01 4.07 -23.77
N ALA A 14 -19.23 4.63 -23.71
CA ALA A 14 -20.11 4.74 -24.87
C ALA A 14 -19.60 5.80 -25.87
N ALA A 15 -19.07 6.90 -25.38
CA ALA A 15 -18.41 7.92 -26.19
C ALA A 15 -16.94 7.56 -26.52
N HIS A 16 -16.38 6.50 -25.95
CA HIS A 16 -14.94 6.19 -25.99
C HIS A 16 -14.06 7.32 -25.46
N GLN A 17 -14.47 7.97 -24.38
CA GLN A 17 -13.79 9.13 -23.81
C GLN A 17 -13.52 8.97 -22.31
N ILE A 18 -12.43 9.59 -21.85
CA ILE A 18 -12.12 9.76 -20.42
C ILE A 18 -11.80 11.22 -20.16
N HIS A 19 -12.33 11.73 -19.07
CA HIS A 19 -12.24 13.12 -18.65
C HIS A 19 -11.29 13.24 -17.44
N ILE A 20 -10.03 13.63 -17.65
CA ILE A 20 -9.10 13.89 -16.53
C ILE A 20 -9.39 15.31 -16.02
N ILE A 21 -9.67 15.42 -14.72
CA ILE A 21 -9.95 16.66 -14.00
C ILE A 21 -9.05 16.81 -12.77
N GLY A 22 -9.05 17.98 -12.15
CA GLY A 22 -8.34 18.25 -10.90
C GLY A 22 -6.82 18.39 -11.08
N THR A 23 -6.04 17.89 -10.14
CA THR A 23 -4.58 18.10 -10.05
C THR A 23 -3.80 17.51 -11.22
N ASP A 24 -4.28 16.42 -11.80
CA ASP A 24 -3.62 15.74 -12.91
C ASP A 24 -3.67 16.55 -14.21
N VAL A 25 -4.63 17.48 -14.38
CA VAL A 25 -4.68 18.43 -15.52
C VAL A 25 -3.39 19.27 -15.55
N ASN A 26 -3.04 19.88 -14.42
CA ASN A 26 -1.81 20.67 -14.31
C ASN A 26 -0.56 19.79 -14.47
N HIS A 27 -0.60 18.57 -13.94
CA HIS A 27 0.52 17.64 -14.05
C HIS A 27 0.80 17.27 -15.52
N ILE A 28 -0.23 16.91 -16.28
CA ILE A 28 -0.14 16.55 -17.70
C ILE A 28 0.30 17.76 -18.54
N SER A 29 -0.36 18.90 -18.35
CA SER A 29 -0.19 20.06 -19.21
C SER A 29 1.12 20.83 -18.95
N ASN A 30 1.46 21.07 -17.67
CA ASN A 30 2.54 21.99 -17.28
C ASN A 30 3.79 21.28 -16.76
N VAL A 31 3.65 20.16 -16.07
CA VAL A 31 4.80 19.42 -15.52
C VAL A 31 5.35 18.46 -16.57
N LEU A 32 4.54 17.58 -17.11
CA LEU A 32 4.94 16.64 -18.15
C LEU A 32 4.94 17.28 -19.55
N ARG A 33 4.22 18.37 -19.74
CA ARG A 33 4.12 19.11 -21.00
C ARG A 33 3.72 18.21 -22.18
N MET A 34 2.79 17.32 -21.92
CA MET A 34 2.28 16.38 -22.91
C MET A 34 1.48 17.11 -23.99
N LYS A 35 1.41 16.49 -25.17
CA LYS A 35 0.75 17.05 -26.35
C LYS A 35 -0.41 16.19 -26.80
N GLN A 36 -1.31 16.79 -27.60
CA GLN A 36 -2.35 16.06 -28.29
C GLN A 36 -1.76 14.92 -29.14
N GLY A 37 -2.39 13.74 -29.06
CA GLY A 37 -1.95 12.51 -29.71
C GLY A 37 -0.96 11.67 -28.89
N GLU A 38 -0.37 12.21 -27.80
CA GLU A 38 0.45 11.39 -26.89
C GLU A 38 -0.42 10.44 -26.10
N GLU A 39 0.14 9.26 -25.82
CA GLU A 39 -0.59 8.18 -25.17
C GLU A 39 -0.29 8.07 -23.68
N VAL A 40 -1.31 7.68 -22.93
CA VAL A 40 -1.27 7.44 -21.49
C VAL A 40 -2.02 6.16 -21.13
N TRP A 41 -1.70 5.60 -19.98
CA TRP A 41 -2.49 4.58 -19.33
C TRP A 41 -3.40 5.20 -18.26
N ILE A 42 -4.65 4.77 -18.23
CA ILE A 42 -5.64 5.19 -17.24
C ILE A 42 -6.15 3.97 -16.50
N SER A 43 -6.06 3.97 -15.18
CA SER A 43 -6.71 2.98 -14.34
C SER A 43 -7.99 3.55 -13.74
N ASP A 44 -9.05 2.75 -13.67
CA ASP A 44 -10.31 3.08 -13.00
C ASP A 44 -10.24 2.89 -11.47
N GLY A 45 -9.06 2.56 -10.95
CA GLY A 45 -8.88 2.21 -9.54
C GLY A 45 -9.43 0.84 -9.14
N GLY A 46 -9.87 0.04 -10.12
CA GLY A 46 -10.47 -1.27 -9.96
C GLY A 46 -9.79 -2.34 -10.82
N GLN A 47 -10.53 -2.87 -11.79
CA GLN A 47 -10.04 -3.97 -12.63
C GLN A 47 -9.63 -3.55 -14.04
N LYS A 48 -10.13 -2.40 -14.53
CA LYS A 48 -9.90 -1.97 -15.92
C LYS A 48 -8.78 -0.97 -16.05
N GLU A 49 -8.01 -1.12 -17.08
CA GLU A 49 -6.99 -0.21 -17.55
C GLU A 49 -7.27 0.15 -19.01
N TYR A 50 -7.18 1.44 -19.31
CA TYR A 50 -7.44 1.98 -20.63
C TYR A 50 -6.17 2.56 -21.23
N ARG A 51 -5.83 2.16 -22.45
CA ARG A 51 -4.86 2.88 -23.25
C ARG A 51 -5.57 3.99 -24.00
N CYS A 52 -5.13 5.22 -23.76
CA CYS A 52 -5.78 6.40 -24.29
C CYS A 52 -4.80 7.31 -25.02
N ALA A 53 -5.30 8.07 -25.98
CA ALA A 53 -4.58 9.18 -26.59
C ALA A 53 -5.19 10.50 -26.13
N ILE A 54 -4.36 11.53 -25.90
CA ILE A 54 -4.83 12.86 -25.55
C ILE A 54 -5.53 13.48 -26.77
N GLU A 55 -6.81 13.78 -26.62
CA GLU A 55 -7.64 14.37 -27.68
C GLU A 55 -7.64 15.89 -27.63
N ALA A 56 -7.83 16.48 -26.43
CA ALA A 56 -7.88 17.92 -26.26
C ALA A 56 -7.48 18.36 -24.85
N PHE A 57 -7.12 19.63 -24.74
CA PHE A 57 -6.84 20.32 -23.47
C PHE A 57 -7.81 21.46 -23.29
N SER A 58 -8.33 21.62 -22.09
CA SER A 58 -9.02 22.84 -21.63
C SER A 58 -8.36 23.38 -20.36
N ALA A 59 -8.90 24.45 -19.78
CA ALA A 59 -8.37 25.02 -18.54
C ALA A 59 -8.46 24.04 -17.35
N ASP A 60 -9.53 23.25 -17.28
CA ASP A 60 -9.89 22.44 -16.14
C ASP A 60 -9.95 20.93 -16.44
N GLU A 61 -9.63 20.55 -17.69
CA GLU A 61 -9.81 19.18 -18.16
C GLU A 61 -8.81 18.79 -19.25
N VAL A 62 -8.40 17.52 -19.23
CA VAL A 62 -7.74 16.85 -20.36
C VAL A 62 -8.69 15.76 -20.87
N LEU A 63 -9.16 15.90 -22.09
CA LEU A 63 -9.99 14.92 -22.76
C LEU A 63 -9.12 13.85 -23.43
N LEU A 64 -9.42 12.59 -23.15
CA LEU A 64 -8.74 11.44 -23.73
C LEU A 64 -9.69 10.63 -24.59
N HIS A 65 -9.19 10.11 -25.71
CA HIS A 65 -9.86 9.10 -26.49
C HIS A 65 -9.37 7.69 -26.11
N ILE A 66 -10.29 6.76 -25.84
CA ILE A 66 -9.97 5.37 -25.49
C ILE A 66 -9.59 4.61 -26.76
N ILE A 67 -8.36 4.09 -26.81
CA ILE A 67 -7.88 3.23 -27.89
C ILE A 67 -8.34 1.79 -27.66
N TYR A 68 -8.12 1.26 -26.45
CA TYR A 68 -8.66 -0.02 -26.00
C TYR A 68 -8.64 -0.10 -24.46
N ALA A 69 -9.41 -1.05 -23.92
CA ALA A 69 -9.42 -1.41 -22.51
C ALA A 69 -8.87 -2.83 -22.31
N GLN A 70 -8.28 -3.08 -21.15
CA GLN A 70 -7.82 -4.41 -20.72
C GLN A 70 -8.04 -4.58 -19.21
N GLU A 71 -8.00 -5.84 -18.75
CA GLU A 71 -8.08 -6.20 -17.32
C GLU A 71 -6.79 -6.92 -16.92
N PRO A 72 -5.72 -6.17 -16.61
CA PRO A 72 -4.45 -6.78 -16.24
C PRO A 72 -4.50 -7.35 -14.82
N ASP A 73 -3.79 -8.45 -14.60
CA ASP A 73 -3.64 -9.10 -13.29
C ASP A 73 -2.34 -8.62 -12.63
N TYR A 74 -2.34 -7.36 -12.13
CA TYR A 74 -1.17 -6.76 -11.45
C TYR A 74 -1.32 -6.74 -9.93
N GLU A 75 -2.49 -7.08 -9.41
CA GLU A 75 -2.72 -7.08 -7.98
C GLU A 75 -2.52 -8.48 -7.39
N LEU A 76 -1.99 -8.52 -6.17
CA LEU A 76 -1.93 -9.79 -5.43
C LEU A 76 -3.34 -10.36 -5.22
N PRO A 77 -3.51 -11.68 -5.33
CA PRO A 77 -4.82 -12.32 -5.13
C PRO A 77 -5.30 -12.26 -3.67
N SER A 78 -4.49 -11.70 -2.76
CA SER A 78 -4.75 -11.54 -1.34
C SER A 78 -4.55 -10.11 -0.88
N ARG A 79 -5.28 -9.68 0.14
CA ARG A 79 -5.17 -8.34 0.70
C ARG A 79 -4.18 -8.32 1.85
N ILE A 80 -3.03 -7.68 1.66
CA ILE A 80 -1.98 -7.58 2.67
C ILE A 80 -2.02 -6.19 3.32
N TYR A 81 -2.24 -6.15 4.62
CA TYR A 81 -2.31 -4.95 5.46
C TYR A 81 -1.03 -4.82 6.27
N LEU A 82 -0.29 -3.73 6.07
CA LEU A 82 0.94 -3.47 6.81
C LEU A 82 0.67 -2.53 7.98
N PHE A 83 0.63 -3.06 9.20
CA PHE A 83 0.60 -2.29 10.46
C PHE A 83 2.03 -1.93 10.85
N GLN A 84 2.42 -0.70 10.52
CA GLN A 84 3.79 -0.23 10.70
C GLN A 84 3.92 0.68 11.92
N GLY A 85 4.66 0.25 12.93
CA GLY A 85 5.06 1.11 14.05
C GLY A 85 5.82 2.35 13.56
N LEU A 86 5.41 3.54 14.05
CA LEU A 86 5.96 4.82 13.60
C LEU A 86 7.50 4.86 13.75
N PRO A 87 8.26 4.87 12.65
CA PRO A 87 9.70 4.92 12.68
C PRO A 87 10.20 6.37 12.83
N LYS A 88 11.49 6.52 13.14
CA LYS A 88 12.17 7.83 13.19
C LYS A 88 12.39 8.37 11.77
N ALA A 89 12.50 9.69 11.69
CA ALA A 89 12.82 10.44 10.48
C ALA A 89 11.87 10.12 9.30
N ASP A 90 12.40 10.05 8.09
CA ASP A 90 11.63 9.88 6.86
C ASP A 90 11.51 8.40 6.41
N LYS A 91 11.86 7.46 7.31
CA LYS A 91 11.79 6.02 7.00
C LYS A 91 10.40 5.55 6.61
N MET A 92 9.35 6.16 7.17
CA MET A 92 7.97 5.82 6.80
C MET A 92 7.69 6.05 5.32
N GLU A 93 8.30 7.07 4.72
CA GLU A 93 8.15 7.36 3.29
C GLU A 93 8.74 6.23 2.43
N LEU A 94 9.93 5.74 2.79
CA LEU A 94 10.56 4.58 2.14
C LEU A 94 9.72 3.30 2.32
N ILE A 95 9.23 3.06 3.55
CA ILE A 95 8.41 1.88 3.86
C ILE A 95 7.15 1.88 3.00
N ILE A 96 6.43 3.00 2.93
CA ILE A 96 5.21 3.13 2.13
C ILE A 96 5.51 2.90 0.66
N GLN A 97 6.52 3.59 0.11
CA GLN A 97 6.91 3.42 -1.28
C GLN A 97 7.14 1.94 -1.62
N LYS A 98 7.96 1.26 -0.82
CA LYS A 98 8.33 -0.13 -1.09
C LYS A 98 7.21 -1.13 -0.75
N ALA A 99 6.39 -0.86 0.26
CA ALA A 99 5.22 -1.69 0.55
C ALA A 99 4.22 -1.66 -0.61
N VAL A 100 3.99 -0.50 -1.22
CA VAL A 100 3.15 -0.35 -2.41
C VAL A 100 3.73 -1.16 -3.59
N GLU A 101 5.04 -1.02 -3.87
CA GLU A 101 5.72 -1.78 -4.92
C GLU A 101 5.61 -3.30 -4.71
N LEU A 102 5.57 -3.76 -3.46
CA LEU A 102 5.48 -5.18 -3.06
C LEU A 102 4.04 -5.69 -2.87
N GLY A 103 3.04 -4.93 -3.32
CA GLY A 103 1.66 -5.40 -3.35
C GLY A 103 0.84 -5.17 -2.08
N ALA A 104 1.31 -4.38 -1.09
CA ALA A 104 0.49 -4.05 0.07
C ALA A 104 -0.85 -3.42 -0.37
N TYR A 105 -1.95 -3.89 0.23
CA TYR A 105 -3.29 -3.38 -0.04
C TYR A 105 -3.57 -2.09 0.75
N GLU A 106 -3.11 -2.04 2.00
CA GLU A 106 -3.27 -0.87 2.88
C GLU A 106 -2.09 -0.76 3.84
N ILE A 107 -1.69 0.46 4.18
CA ILE A 107 -0.65 0.75 5.15
C ILE A 107 -1.26 1.47 6.35
N ILE A 108 -1.11 0.90 7.54
CA ILE A 108 -1.67 1.41 8.78
C ILE A 108 -0.53 1.86 9.70
N PRO A 109 -0.28 3.18 9.84
CA PRO A 109 0.69 3.70 10.80
C PRO A 109 0.21 3.45 12.22
N VAL A 110 1.08 2.88 13.08
CA VAL A 110 0.71 2.51 14.45
C VAL A 110 1.59 3.21 15.46
N GLU A 111 0.99 3.89 16.44
CA GLU A 111 1.69 4.38 17.62
C GLU A 111 1.81 3.24 18.64
N THR A 112 3.03 2.74 18.84
CA THR A 112 3.36 1.72 19.84
C THR A 112 4.11 2.34 21.00
N LYS A 113 4.27 1.59 22.07
CA LYS A 113 4.89 2.07 23.30
C LYS A 113 6.33 2.54 23.12
N ARG A 114 7.10 1.85 22.28
CA ARG A 114 8.50 2.17 22.00
C ARG A 114 8.71 3.11 20.82
N CYS A 115 7.63 3.67 20.25
CA CYS A 115 7.75 4.75 19.28
C CYS A 115 8.35 5.99 19.92
N VAL A 116 9.45 6.49 19.35
CA VAL A 116 10.05 7.77 19.75
C VAL A 116 9.27 8.94 19.15
N VAL A 117 8.74 8.74 17.95
CA VAL A 117 7.91 9.73 17.25
C VAL A 117 6.51 9.69 17.84
N LYS A 118 6.04 10.85 18.29
CA LYS A 118 4.66 11.09 18.71
C LYS A 118 4.06 12.16 17.81
N LEU A 119 2.94 11.84 17.22
CA LEU A 119 2.24 12.75 16.31
C LEU A 119 0.98 13.26 17.00
N ASP A 120 0.88 14.56 17.20
CA ASP A 120 -0.40 15.18 17.57
C ASP A 120 -1.36 15.15 16.37
N GLY A 121 -2.67 15.29 16.62
CA GLY A 121 -3.69 15.10 15.59
C GLY A 121 -3.49 15.91 14.29
N LYS A 122 -3.03 17.17 14.40
CA LYS A 122 -2.77 18.02 13.21
C LYS A 122 -1.53 17.59 12.45
N LYS A 123 -0.46 17.21 13.18
CA LYS A 123 0.77 16.71 12.54
C LYS A 123 0.56 15.33 11.94
N ALA A 124 -0.21 14.47 12.60
CA ALA A 124 -0.59 13.18 12.07
C ALA A 124 -1.33 13.31 10.73
N ALA A 125 -2.37 14.16 10.66
CA ALA A 125 -3.14 14.38 9.44
C ALA A 125 -2.26 14.83 8.26
N LYS A 126 -1.38 15.83 8.47
CA LYS A 126 -0.44 16.29 7.44
C LYS A 126 0.56 15.23 6.99
N LYS A 127 1.02 14.38 7.92
CA LYS A 127 1.92 13.27 7.57
C LYS A 127 1.18 12.21 6.75
N VAL A 128 -0.05 11.83 7.14
CA VAL A 128 -0.88 10.88 6.41
C VAL A 128 -1.18 11.38 4.99
N GLU A 129 -1.54 12.66 4.83
CA GLU A 129 -1.74 13.26 3.50
C GLU A 129 -0.48 13.13 2.63
N ARG A 130 0.70 13.47 3.15
CA ARG A 130 1.97 13.30 2.44
C ARG A 130 2.26 11.83 2.11
N TRP A 131 2.01 10.91 3.04
CA TRP A 131 2.22 9.49 2.87
C TRP A 131 1.29 8.90 1.81
N GLN A 132 0.05 9.40 1.74
CA GLN A 132 -0.89 9.02 0.68
C GLN A 132 -0.40 9.45 -0.71
N GLN A 133 0.18 10.64 -0.84
CA GLN A 133 0.79 11.09 -2.10
C GLN A 133 1.98 10.21 -2.52
N ILE A 134 2.75 9.70 -1.55
CA ILE A 134 3.85 8.76 -1.82
C ILE A 134 3.28 7.40 -2.30
N ALA A 135 2.22 6.90 -1.65
CA ALA A 135 1.55 5.68 -2.07
C ALA A 135 1.00 5.80 -3.50
N GLU A 136 0.37 6.91 -3.83
CA GLU A 136 -0.13 7.20 -5.18
C GLU A 136 1.02 7.22 -6.22
N SER A 137 2.11 7.94 -5.92
CA SER A 137 3.26 8.00 -6.81
C SER A 137 3.90 6.61 -7.04
N ALA A 138 4.00 5.81 -5.97
CA ALA A 138 4.52 4.46 -6.03
C ALA A 138 3.59 3.53 -6.85
N ALA A 139 2.28 3.63 -6.67
CA ALA A 139 1.29 2.86 -7.42
C ALA A 139 1.34 3.16 -8.92
N LYS A 140 1.43 4.45 -9.30
CA LYS A 140 1.60 4.87 -10.70
C LYS A 140 2.89 4.28 -11.30
N GLN A 141 4.00 4.29 -10.56
CA GLN A 141 5.30 3.79 -11.03
C GLN A 141 5.34 2.26 -11.13
N SER A 142 4.78 1.55 -10.16
CA SER A 142 4.78 0.08 -10.11
C SER A 142 3.65 -0.58 -10.92
N LYS A 143 2.87 0.21 -11.64
CA LYS A 143 1.74 -0.21 -12.47
C LYS A 143 0.59 -0.87 -11.69
N ARG A 144 0.46 -0.55 -10.41
CA ARG A 144 -0.69 -1.02 -9.62
C ARG A 144 -2.01 -0.56 -10.22
N MET A 145 -3.04 -1.38 -10.06
CA MET A 145 -4.40 -1.06 -10.51
C MET A 145 -5.17 -0.22 -9.49
N LEU A 146 -4.75 -0.29 -8.23
CA LEU A 146 -5.32 0.49 -7.13
C LEU A 146 -4.22 1.33 -6.44
N ILE A 147 -4.65 2.41 -5.82
CA ILE A 147 -3.80 3.19 -4.92
C ILE A 147 -4.03 2.68 -3.50
N PRO A 148 -3.02 2.05 -2.84
CA PRO A 148 -3.15 1.62 -1.46
C PRO A 148 -3.49 2.79 -0.53
N ASN A 149 -4.47 2.60 0.34
CA ASN A 149 -4.82 3.59 1.34
C ASN A 149 -3.75 3.66 2.42
N VAL A 150 -3.38 4.87 2.83
CA VAL A 150 -2.59 5.10 4.04
C VAL A 150 -3.54 5.57 5.14
N HIS A 151 -3.82 4.66 6.05
CA HIS A 151 -4.77 4.88 7.13
C HIS A 151 -4.33 6.02 8.08
N GLN A 152 -5.26 6.58 8.82
CA GLN A 152 -4.96 7.45 9.96
C GLN A 152 -4.08 6.70 10.97
N VAL A 153 -3.28 7.45 11.74
CA VAL A 153 -2.45 6.84 12.80
C VAL A 153 -3.35 6.21 13.85
N LEU A 154 -3.17 4.93 14.12
CA LEU A 154 -3.87 4.19 15.16
C LEU A 154 -2.97 3.95 16.37
N SER A 155 -3.54 3.90 17.57
CA SER A 155 -2.88 3.27 18.71
C SER A 155 -2.75 1.75 18.48
N PHE A 156 -1.83 1.09 19.18
CA PHE A 156 -1.65 -0.36 19.04
C PHE A 156 -2.94 -1.14 19.34
N LYS A 157 -3.71 -0.72 20.34
CA LYS A 157 -5.00 -1.33 20.68
C LYS A 157 -6.03 -1.18 19.54
N GLU A 158 -6.12 0.00 18.94
CA GLU A 158 -7.02 0.22 17.79
C GLU A 158 -6.57 -0.58 16.58
N ALA A 159 -5.26 -0.71 16.36
CA ALA A 159 -4.69 -1.53 15.29
C ALA A 159 -5.04 -3.02 15.45
N LEU A 160 -4.97 -3.57 16.66
CA LEU A 160 -5.42 -4.94 16.94
C LEU A 160 -6.90 -5.12 16.65
N LYS A 161 -7.74 -4.19 17.10
CA LYS A 161 -9.18 -4.21 16.81
C LYS A 161 -9.47 -4.11 15.31
N TYR A 162 -8.73 -3.27 14.58
CA TYR A 162 -8.87 -3.15 13.12
C TYR A 162 -8.55 -4.47 12.42
N ALA A 163 -7.54 -5.20 12.92
CA ALA A 163 -7.12 -6.47 12.36
C ALA A 163 -7.98 -7.67 12.80
N GLU A 164 -8.95 -7.49 13.69
CA GLU A 164 -9.77 -8.58 14.29
C GLU A 164 -10.47 -9.43 13.22
N SER A 165 -10.96 -8.79 12.16
CA SER A 165 -11.68 -9.46 11.06
C SER A 165 -10.76 -10.07 9.99
N MET A 166 -9.44 -9.92 10.09
CA MET A 166 -8.50 -10.48 9.11
C MET A 166 -8.29 -11.98 9.36
N ASP A 167 -8.17 -12.75 8.27
CA ASP A 167 -8.00 -14.20 8.33
C ASP A 167 -6.68 -14.59 8.99
N ILE A 168 -5.61 -13.87 8.68
CA ILE A 168 -4.27 -14.13 9.20
C ILE A 168 -3.68 -12.84 9.79
N ARG A 169 -3.08 -12.97 10.98
CA ARG A 169 -2.35 -11.87 11.63
C ARG A 169 -0.96 -12.37 12.00
N LEU A 170 0.07 -11.67 11.54
CA LEU A 170 1.49 -12.03 11.73
C LEU A 170 2.19 -10.93 12.53
N ILE A 171 2.96 -11.34 13.54
CA ILE A 171 3.79 -10.43 14.32
C ILE A 171 5.23 -10.95 14.37
N PRO A 172 6.17 -10.39 13.58
CA PRO A 172 7.58 -10.72 13.70
C PRO A 172 8.11 -10.36 15.09
N TYR A 173 8.61 -11.37 15.77
CA TYR A 173 9.14 -11.27 17.12
C TYR A 173 10.43 -12.08 17.29
N GLU A 174 11.44 -11.49 17.93
CA GLU A 174 12.77 -12.09 18.06
C GLU A 174 12.80 -13.39 18.88
N LEU A 175 11.86 -13.56 19.84
CA LEU A 175 11.71 -14.76 20.65
C LEU A 175 10.76 -15.81 20.04
N ALA A 176 10.26 -15.61 18.82
CA ALA A 176 9.44 -16.59 18.14
C ALA A 176 10.22 -17.89 17.89
N LYS A 177 9.51 -19.01 17.97
CA LYS A 177 10.09 -20.33 17.71
C LYS A 177 10.54 -20.42 16.26
N GLY A 178 11.74 -20.86 16.05
CA GLY A 178 12.49 -21.16 14.82
C GLY A 178 11.87 -20.89 13.43
N MET A 179 12.73 -20.84 12.42
CA MET A 179 12.35 -20.57 11.05
C MET A 179 11.41 -21.64 10.45
N GLN A 180 11.43 -22.87 10.95
CA GLN A 180 10.59 -23.94 10.43
C GLN A 180 9.10 -23.65 10.68
N GLU A 181 8.74 -23.24 11.90
CA GLU A 181 7.37 -22.87 12.26
C GLU A 181 6.88 -21.66 11.42
N THR A 182 7.76 -20.65 11.21
CA THR A 182 7.45 -19.53 10.32
C THR A 182 7.14 -19.99 8.90
N LYS A 183 7.94 -20.92 8.34
CA LYS A 183 7.68 -21.45 6.99
C LYS A 183 6.36 -22.21 6.91
N GLU A 184 6.01 -22.97 7.95
CA GLU A 184 4.72 -23.67 8.02
C GLU A 184 3.55 -22.71 8.11
N ILE A 185 3.66 -21.65 8.92
CA ILE A 185 2.63 -20.59 9.01
C ILE A 185 2.43 -19.90 7.65
N LEU A 186 3.53 -19.52 7.00
CA LEU A 186 3.45 -18.86 5.69
C LEU A 186 2.88 -19.81 4.63
N ALA A 187 3.36 -21.06 4.57
CA ALA A 187 2.90 -22.05 3.59
C ALA A 187 1.40 -22.39 3.72
N ALA A 188 0.81 -22.16 4.89
CA ALA A 188 -0.62 -22.36 5.12
C ALA A 188 -1.49 -21.16 4.72
N ILE A 189 -0.90 -20.09 4.21
CA ILE A 189 -1.63 -18.92 3.73
C ILE A 189 -2.10 -19.20 2.31
N GLU A 190 -3.41 -19.07 2.09
CA GLU A 190 -4.07 -19.32 0.81
C GLU A 190 -4.40 -18.01 0.10
N GLN A 191 -4.53 -18.06 -1.22
CA GLN A 191 -5.00 -16.93 -2.01
C GLN A 191 -6.43 -16.53 -1.61
N GLY A 192 -6.72 -15.23 -1.68
CA GLY A 192 -8.01 -14.65 -1.28
C GLY A 192 -8.08 -14.25 0.19
N GLN A 193 -7.15 -14.70 1.03
CA GLN A 193 -7.13 -14.34 2.45
C GLN A 193 -6.67 -12.89 2.68
N SER A 194 -7.18 -12.30 3.77
CA SER A 194 -6.75 -11.03 4.31
C SER A 194 -5.64 -11.24 5.36
N ILE A 195 -4.50 -10.55 5.19
CA ILE A 195 -3.29 -10.81 5.97
C ILE A 195 -2.82 -9.49 6.63
N GLY A 196 -2.88 -9.43 7.96
CA GLY A 196 -2.33 -8.33 8.75
C GLY A 196 -0.90 -8.63 9.21
N ILE A 197 0.03 -7.72 8.96
CA ILE A 197 1.45 -7.83 9.35
C ILE A 197 1.78 -6.69 10.30
N PHE A 198 2.19 -7.00 11.54
CA PHE A 198 2.55 -6.01 12.56
C PHE A 198 4.06 -5.85 12.63
N ILE A 199 4.60 -4.70 12.22
CA ILE A 199 6.02 -4.38 12.29
C ILE A 199 6.26 -3.31 13.35
N GLY A 200 7.14 -3.59 14.32
CA GLY A 200 7.50 -2.64 15.37
C GLY A 200 8.37 -1.48 14.87
N PRO A 201 8.47 -0.38 15.62
CA PRO A 201 9.46 0.67 15.37
C PRO A 201 10.88 0.17 15.64
N GLU A 202 11.89 1.03 15.60
CA GLU A 202 13.29 0.66 15.85
C GLU A 202 13.53 -0.03 17.21
N GLY A 203 12.71 0.31 18.21
CA GLY A 203 12.75 -0.31 19.55
C GLY A 203 11.98 -1.63 19.65
N GLY A 204 11.36 -2.09 18.56
CA GLY A 204 10.47 -3.25 18.56
C GLY A 204 9.18 -3.01 19.35
N PHE A 205 8.45 -4.08 19.64
CA PHE A 205 7.28 -4.06 20.52
C PHE A 205 7.67 -4.29 21.98
N GLU A 206 6.88 -3.77 22.93
CA GLU A 206 6.95 -4.24 24.30
C GLU A 206 6.39 -5.67 24.40
N GLU A 207 6.88 -6.42 25.37
CA GLU A 207 6.42 -7.81 25.62
C GLU A 207 4.90 -7.87 25.79
N LYS A 208 4.31 -6.93 26.55
CA LYS A 208 2.86 -6.81 26.73
C LYS A 208 2.09 -6.53 25.44
N GLU A 209 2.68 -5.81 24.49
CA GLU A 209 2.08 -5.59 23.17
C GLU A 209 2.06 -6.89 22.37
N VAL A 210 3.15 -7.65 22.41
CA VAL A 210 3.23 -8.97 21.75
C VAL A 210 2.25 -9.96 22.38
N GLU A 211 2.19 -10.03 23.72
CA GLU A 211 1.22 -10.87 24.44
C GLU A 211 -0.23 -10.51 24.07
N ALA A 212 -0.55 -9.21 24.02
CA ALA A 212 -1.86 -8.75 23.59
C ALA A 212 -2.18 -9.18 22.14
N ALA A 213 -1.23 -9.01 21.22
CA ALA A 213 -1.42 -9.43 19.83
C ALA A 213 -1.63 -10.95 19.72
N ILE A 214 -0.88 -11.76 20.46
CA ILE A 214 -1.04 -13.22 20.48
C ILE A 214 -2.38 -13.61 21.08
N SER A 215 -2.83 -12.96 22.16
CA SER A 215 -4.14 -13.22 22.76
C SER A 215 -5.30 -12.91 21.81
N GLU A 216 -5.12 -11.94 20.93
CA GLU A 216 -6.06 -11.61 19.84
C GLU A 216 -5.84 -12.45 18.57
N GLY A 217 -5.02 -13.53 18.65
CA GLY A 217 -4.83 -14.52 17.60
C GLY A 217 -3.75 -14.19 16.58
N ALA A 218 -2.88 -13.22 16.84
CA ALA A 218 -1.72 -13.00 15.98
C ALA A 218 -0.70 -14.14 16.16
N LYS A 219 -0.14 -14.62 15.06
CA LYS A 219 0.89 -15.67 15.04
C LYS A 219 2.27 -15.03 15.11
N PRO A 220 3.07 -15.32 16.16
CA PRO A 220 4.44 -14.84 16.22
C PRO A 220 5.28 -15.60 15.20
N ILE A 221 6.08 -14.87 14.42
CA ILE A 221 6.97 -15.41 13.40
C ILE A 221 8.38 -14.86 13.58
N THR A 222 9.37 -15.55 13.04
CA THR A 222 10.75 -15.04 12.95
C THR A 222 11.12 -14.71 11.51
N LEU A 223 11.84 -13.61 11.32
CA LEU A 223 12.39 -13.23 10.01
C LEU A 223 13.86 -13.68 9.83
N GLY A 224 14.32 -14.62 10.66
CA GLY A 224 15.64 -15.21 10.60
C GLY A 224 16.53 -14.84 11.78
N LYS A 225 17.79 -15.31 11.74
CA LYS A 225 18.75 -15.18 12.85
C LYS A 225 19.33 -13.76 13.02
N ARG A 226 19.13 -12.88 12.06
CA ARG A 226 19.64 -11.51 12.11
C ARG A 226 18.52 -10.55 12.51
N ILE A 227 18.87 -9.54 13.32
CA ILE A 227 17.95 -8.44 13.62
C ILE A 227 17.83 -7.58 12.38
N LEU A 228 16.62 -7.46 11.84
CA LEU A 228 16.31 -6.58 10.73
C LEU A 228 15.91 -5.21 11.25
N ARG A 229 16.28 -4.17 10.52
CA ARG A 229 15.73 -2.82 10.78
C ARG A 229 14.25 -2.80 10.47
N THR A 230 13.51 -1.88 11.11
CA THR A 230 12.05 -1.77 10.95
C THR A 230 11.64 -1.66 9.47
N GLU A 231 12.34 -0.84 8.69
CA GLU A 231 12.14 -0.71 7.26
C GLU A 231 12.42 -2.01 6.49
N THR A 232 13.39 -2.79 6.92
CA THR A 232 13.75 -4.07 6.27
C THR A 232 12.79 -5.20 6.63
N ALA A 233 12.31 -5.23 7.87
CA ALA A 233 11.44 -6.30 8.37
C ALA A 233 10.12 -6.35 7.59
N GLY A 234 9.46 -5.20 7.38
CA GLY A 234 8.25 -5.10 6.59
C GLY A 234 8.44 -5.57 5.14
N LEU A 235 9.53 -5.12 4.51
CA LEU A 235 9.84 -5.48 3.13
C LEU A 235 10.15 -6.98 2.98
N ALA A 236 10.86 -7.56 3.93
CA ALA A 236 11.22 -8.98 3.89
C ALA A 236 9.98 -9.89 3.92
N ILE A 237 9.03 -9.61 4.81
CA ILE A 237 7.80 -10.42 4.90
C ILE A 237 6.88 -10.18 3.70
N LEU A 238 6.73 -8.93 3.24
CA LEU A 238 5.96 -8.60 2.04
C LEU A 238 6.51 -9.32 0.82
N SER A 239 7.84 -9.31 0.61
CA SER A 239 8.47 -10.04 -0.51
C SER A 239 8.23 -11.55 -0.40
N GLY A 240 8.31 -12.12 0.80
CA GLY A 240 8.03 -13.54 1.01
C GLY A 240 6.59 -13.92 0.66
N LEU A 241 5.63 -13.10 1.04
CA LEU A 241 4.21 -13.31 0.71
C LEU A 241 3.94 -13.08 -0.78
N MET A 242 4.53 -12.05 -1.38
CA MET A 242 4.44 -11.79 -2.81
C MET A 242 4.87 -13.04 -3.61
N PHE A 243 6.07 -13.57 -3.37
CA PHE A 243 6.57 -14.77 -4.06
C PHE A 243 5.73 -16.02 -3.82
N GLN A 244 5.03 -16.10 -2.70
CA GLN A 244 4.17 -17.24 -2.39
C GLN A 244 2.78 -17.13 -3.02
N LEU A 245 2.24 -15.91 -3.13
CA LEU A 245 0.87 -15.67 -3.54
C LEU A 245 0.73 -15.36 -5.05
N GLU A 246 1.77 -14.80 -5.68
CA GLU A 246 1.85 -14.68 -7.14
C GLU A 246 2.11 -16.05 -7.77
N ASN A 247 1.33 -16.39 -8.79
CA ASN A 247 1.50 -17.61 -9.59
C ASN A 247 2.36 -17.35 -10.82
#